data_13759ab913ec050fc0fbfd033bc20c75
#
_entry.id   13759ab913ec050fc0fbfd033bc20c75
#
_cell.length_a   1.000
_cell.length_b   1.000
_cell.length_c   1.000
_cell.angle_alpha   90.00
_cell.angle_beta   90.00
_cell.angle_gamma   90.00
#
_symmetry.space_group_name_H-M   'P 1'
#
loop_
_entity.id
_entity.type
_entity.pdbx_description
1 polymer ?
#
loop_
_entity_poly.entity_id
_entity_poly.type
_entity_poly.pdbx_seq_one_letter_code
_entity_poly.pdbx_strand_id
1 'polypeptide(L)'
;MKKRIQLLNNISSVIYNELPGERYEVGKEIEDPNGIIVRSADCLNMEFNKSLLGIARAGVGYNNIPIDRCTENGVVVFNTPGANANAVKELVLASAIMASRNVFEATAWAQTLKGQEGVTKTIEAEKKRFVGPEIKGKTLGVIGLGAIGAMVA
;
A
#
# COMPACT_ATOMS: atom_id res chain seq x y z
N MET A 1 -32.52 2.09 12.36
CA MET A 1 -31.41 3.01 12.65
C MET A 1 -30.19 2.56 11.83
N LYS A 2 -29.56 3.47 11.08
CA LYS A 2 -28.35 3.14 10.29
C LYS A 2 -27.16 2.94 11.22
N LYS A 3 -26.23 2.04 10.86
CA LYS A 3 -24.94 1.93 11.52
C LYS A 3 -24.01 3.01 10.99
N ARG A 4 -23.32 3.70 11.87
CA ARG A 4 -22.43 4.83 11.57
C ARG A 4 -20.99 4.36 11.45
N ILE A 5 -20.37 4.56 10.28
CA ILE A 5 -19.03 4.10 9.96
C ILE A 5 -18.15 5.31 9.63
N GLN A 6 -17.12 5.54 10.44
CA GLN A 6 -16.15 6.60 10.23
C GLN A 6 -14.98 6.09 9.39
N LEU A 7 -14.57 6.86 8.39
CA LEU A 7 -13.39 6.59 7.56
C LEU A 7 -12.25 7.50 7.97
N LEU A 8 -11.16 6.90 8.44
CA LEU A 8 -9.93 7.61 8.77
C LEU A 8 -8.89 7.42 7.67
N ASN A 9 -8.30 8.51 7.21
CA ASN A 9 -7.41 8.60 6.04
C ASN A 9 -8.10 8.34 4.69
N ASN A 10 -7.25 8.03 3.69
CA ASN A 10 -7.70 7.74 2.33
C ASN A 10 -8.13 6.27 2.22
N ILE A 11 -9.38 6.00 2.49
CA ILE A 11 -10.04 4.73 2.19
C ILE A 11 -10.62 4.81 0.78
N SER A 12 -10.50 3.72 0.02
CA SER A 12 -11.02 3.63 -1.35
C SER A 12 -12.54 3.89 -1.40
N SER A 13 -12.98 4.62 -2.43
CA SER A 13 -14.42 4.88 -2.66
C SER A 13 -15.26 3.63 -2.90
N VAL A 14 -14.64 2.49 -3.19
CA VAL A 14 -15.30 1.18 -3.28
C VAL A 14 -16.10 0.86 -2.00
N ILE A 15 -15.67 1.39 -0.84
CA ILE A 15 -16.36 1.18 0.43
C ILE A 15 -17.84 1.61 0.39
N TYR A 16 -18.20 2.62 -0.39
CA TYR A 16 -19.59 3.08 -0.51
C TYR A 16 -20.47 2.09 -1.27
N ASN A 17 -19.88 1.23 -2.11
CA ASN A 17 -20.60 0.15 -2.79
C ASN A 17 -20.85 -1.03 -1.85
N GLU A 18 -19.89 -1.29 -0.95
CA GLU A 18 -19.98 -2.39 0.03
C GLU A 18 -20.84 -2.05 1.24
N LEU A 19 -20.95 -0.77 1.57
CA LEU A 19 -21.74 -0.27 2.69
C LEU A 19 -22.92 0.59 2.17
N PRO A 20 -24.02 -0.04 1.73
CA PRO A 20 -25.14 0.68 1.11
C PRO A 20 -25.78 1.68 2.08
N GLY A 21 -26.07 2.88 1.57
CA GLY A 21 -26.59 4.00 2.34
C GLY A 21 -27.94 3.77 3.01
N GLU A 22 -28.66 2.71 2.65
CA GLU A 22 -29.91 2.31 3.33
C GLU A 22 -29.65 1.77 4.75
N ARG A 23 -28.50 1.09 4.94
CA ARG A 23 -28.12 0.43 6.20
C ARG A 23 -27.02 1.16 6.95
N TYR A 24 -26.17 1.90 6.24
CA TYR A 24 -24.98 2.55 6.78
C TYR A 24 -24.98 4.04 6.49
N GLU A 25 -24.46 4.80 7.44
CA GLU A 25 -24.03 6.17 7.27
C GLU A 25 -22.50 6.15 7.28
N VAL A 26 -21.87 6.48 6.15
CA VAL A 26 -20.42 6.34 5.96
C VAL A 26 -19.83 7.71 5.65
N GLY A 27 -18.82 8.13 6.40
CA GLY A 27 -18.20 9.44 6.20
C GLY A 27 -16.90 9.61 6.96
N LYS A 28 -16.23 10.74 6.72
CA LYS A 28 -15.00 11.11 7.44
C LYS A 28 -15.30 11.74 8.80
N GLU A 29 -16.36 12.52 8.87
CA GLU A 29 -16.80 13.24 10.07
C GLU A 29 -18.11 12.60 10.54
N ILE A 30 -18.00 11.63 11.43
CA ILE A 30 -19.15 10.89 12.00
C ILE A 30 -19.05 10.98 13.52
N GLU A 31 -20.04 11.58 14.14
CA GLU A 31 -20.16 11.57 15.61
C GLU A 31 -20.54 10.18 16.10
N ASP A 32 -19.92 9.74 17.21
CA ASP A 32 -20.18 8.45 17.84
C ASP A 32 -20.27 7.27 16.87
N PRO A 33 -19.24 6.95 16.10
CA PRO A 33 -19.29 5.85 15.14
C PRO A 33 -19.49 4.50 15.82
N ASN A 34 -20.22 3.60 15.15
CA ASN A 34 -20.30 2.19 15.53
C ASN A 34 -19.13 1.37 15.02
N GLY A 35 -18.48 1.82 13.95
CA GLY A 35 -17.30 1.21 13.37
C GLY A 35 -16.37 2.25 12.77
N ILE A 36 -15.09 1.95 12.78
CA ILE A 36 -14.05 2.79 12.17
C ILE A 36 -13.31 1.96 11.13
N ILE A 37 -13.09 2.53 9.95
CA ILE A 37 -12.20 1.98 8.94
C ILE A 37 -10.98 2.89 8.84
N VAL A 38 -9.79 2.33 9.07
CA VAL A 38 -8.54 3.08 9.13
C VAL A 38 -7.47 2.43 8.25
N ARG A 39 -6.56 3.21 7.70
CA ARG A 39 -5.36 2.69 7.02
C ARG A 39 -4.10 3.02 7.81
N SER A 40 -3.71 4.28 7.91
CA SER A 40 -2.46 4.72 8.51
C SER A 40 -2.62 5.84 9.54
N ALA A 41 -3.85 6.28 9.87
CA ALA A 41 -4.05 7.23 10.93
C ALA A 41 -3.61 6.63 12.27
N ASP A 42 -3.02 7.46 13.10
CA ASP A 42 -2.69 7.09 14.47
C ASP A 42 -3.97 7.09 15.33
N CYS A 43 -4.31 5.91 15.84
CA CYS A 43 -5.44 5.71 16.73
C CYS A 43 -5.02 5.42 18.18
N LEU A 44 -3.71 5.48 18.49
CA LEU A 44 -3.19 5.06 19.81
C LEU A 44 -3.79 5.86 20.97
N ASN A 45 -4.06 7.14 20.76
CA ASN A 45 -4.63 8.02 21.78
C ASN A 45 -6.11 8.37 21.52
N MET A 46 -6.77 7.67 20.59
CA MET A 46 -8.19 7.91 20.29
C MET A 46 -9.06 7.59 21.49
N GLU A 47 -10.02 8.44 21.79
CA GLU A 47 -11.07 8.15 22.76
C GLU A 47 -12.14 7.26 22.10
N PHE A 48 -12.57 6.24 22.83
CA PHE A 48 -13.62 5.33 22.38
C PHE A 48 -14.95 5.77 22.95
N ASN A 49 -15.91 6.03 22.09
CA ASN A 49 -17.28 6.21 22.54
C ASN A 49 -17.94 4.84 22.86
N LYS A 50 -19.02 4.86 23.65
CA LYS A 50 -19.71 3.64 24.08
C LYS A 50 -20.40 2.87 22.95
N SER A 51 -20.60 3.49 21.78
CA SER A 51 -21.25 2.88 20.61
C SER A 51 -20.26 2.21 19.65
N LEU A 52 -18.93 2.38 19.85
CA LEU A 52 -17.91 1.78 19.00
C LEU A 52 -17.84 0.27 19.23
N LEU A 53 -18.08 -0.50 18.18
CA LEU A 53 -18.10 -1.96 18.21
C LEU A 53 -16.85 -2.57 17.56
N GLY A 54 -16.22 -1.86 16.62
CA GLY A 54 -15.06 -2.42 15.93
C GLY A 54 -14.27 -1.41 15.12
N ILE A 55 -13.01 -1.78 14.88
CA ILE A 55 -12.07 -1.04 14.04
C ILE A 55 -11.55 -2.00 12.98
N ALA A 56 -11.71 -1.66 11.69
CA ALA A 56 -11.18 -2.41 10.56
C ALA A 56 -9.98 -1.68 9.95
N ARG A 57 -8.82 -2.35 9.93
CA ARG A 57 -7.60 -1.81 9.32
C ARG A 57 -7.48 -2.25 7.87
N ALA A 58 -7.46 -1.29 6.95
CA ALA A 58 -7.17 -1.53 5.53
C ALA A 58 -5.66 -1.77 5.32
N GLY A 59 -5.18 -2.95 5.72
CA GLY A 59 -3.78 -3.39 5.61
C GLY A 59 -3.42 -4.44 6.66
N VAL A 60 -2.18 -4.92 6.62
CA VAL A 60 -1.71 -6.06 7.43
C VAL A 60 -1.32 -5.64 8.87
N GLY A 61 -0.49 -4.60 9.01
CA GLY A 61 -0.03 -4.15 10.31
C GLY A 61 -1.16 -3.48 11.11
N TYR A 62 -1.08 -3.48 12.41
CA TYR A 62 -2.06 -2.86 13.33
C TYR A 62 -1.40 -2.07 14.45
N ASN A 63 -0.13 -1.73 14.30
CA ASN A 63 0.66 -0.97 15.26
C ASN A 63 0.17 0.46 15.52
N ASN A 64 -0.72 0.97 14.69
CA ASN A 64 -1.40 2.25 14.85
C ASN A 64 -2.76 2.15 15.57
N ILE A 65 -3.13 0.95 16.07
CA ILE A 65 -4.39 0.71 16.79
C ILE A 65 -4.06 0.19 18.20
N PRO A 66 -4.64 0.77 19.26
CA PRO A 66 -4.34 0.37 20.65
C PRO A 66 -5.10 -0.90 21.03
N ILE A 67 -4.56 -2.07 20.69
CA ILE A 67 -5.23 -3.38 20.82
C ILE A 67 -5.68 -3.65 22.25
N ASP A 68 -4.83 -3.39 23.26
CA ASP A 68 -5.16 -3.63 24.66
C ASP A 68 -6.39 -2.80 25.09
N ARG A 69 -6.40 -1.52 24.76
CA ARG A 69 -7.55 -0.63 25.03
C ARG A 69 -8.80 -1.04 24.25
N CYS A 70 -8.65 -1.53 23.02
CA CYS A 70 -9.78 -2.10 22.27
C CYS A 70 -10.38 -3.28 23.01
N THR A 71 -9.55 -4.20 23.50
CA THR A 71 -9.97 -5.37 24.25
C THR A 71 -10.69 -4.99 25.54
N GLU A 72 -10.14 -4.05 26.32
CA GLU A 72 -10.73 -3.55 27.58
C GLU A 72 -12.12 -2.92 27.36
N ASN A 73 -12.34 -2.29 26.19
CA ASN A 73 -13.58 -1.63 25.83
C ASN A 73 -14.53 -2.51 24.98
N GLY A 74 -14.19 -3.79 24.76
CA GLY A 74 -15.01 -4.69 23.95
C GLY A 74 -15.09 -4.34 22.46
N VAL A 75 -14.07 -3.62 21.93
CA VAL A 75 -13.97 -3.21 20.54
C VAL A 75 -13.19 -4.24 19.75
N VAL A 76 -13.82 -4.86 18.75
CA VAL A 76 -13.16 -5.88 17.91
C VAL A 76 -12.27 -5.21 16.87
N VAL A 77 -11.05 -5.73 16.66
CA VAL A 77 -10.13 -5.22 15.64
C VAL A 77 -9.94 -6.24 14.53
N PHE A 78 -10.08 -5.79 13.29
CA PHE A 78 -9.84 -6.57 12.08
C PHE A 78 -8.72 -5.96 11.26
N ASN A 79 -7.96 -6.80 10.56
CA ASN A 79 -6.98 -6.39 9.56
C ASN A 79 -7.21 -7.17 8.24
N THR A 80 -6.46 -6.80 7.18
CA THR A 80 -6.62 -7.42 5.84
C THR A 80 -5.29 -8.03 5.36
N PRO A 81 -4.84 -9.16 5.95
CA PRO A 81 -3.59 -9.79 5.55
C PRO A 81 -3.68 -10.34 4.11
N GLY A 82 -2.61 -10.16 3.34
CA GLY A 82 -2.49 -10.68 1.98
C GLY A 82 -3.17 -9.87 0.88
N ALA A 83 -4.02 -8.89 1.21
CA ALA A 83 -4.79 -8.14 0.21
C ALA A 83 -3.92 -7.40 -0.84
N ASN A 84 -2.71 -6.98 -0.47
CA ASN A 84 -1.77 -6.29 -1.35
C ASN A 84 -0.59 -7.18 -1.79
N ALA A 85 -0.59 -8.47 -1.47
CA ALA A 85 0.59 -9.33 -1.69
C ALA A 85 1.00 -9.41 -3.16
N ASN A 86 0.05 -9.55 -4.07
CA ASN A 86 0.33 -9.56 -5.50
C ASN A 86 0.92 -8.23 -6.00
N ALA A 87 0.36 -7.10 -5.59
CA ALA A 87 0.87 -5.80 -6.00
C ALA A 87 2.33 -5.57 -5.53
N VAL A 88 2.65 -6.02 -4.32
CA VAL A 88 4.03 -5.94 -3.80
C VAL A 88 4.96 -6.87 -4.57
N LYS A 89 4.54 -8.11 -4.88
CA LYS A 89 5.31 -9.03 -5.72
C LYS A 89 5.64 -8.41 -7.08
N GLU A 90 4.66 -7.80 -7.75
CA GLU A 90 4.87 -7.14 -9.05
C GLU A 90 5.87 -6.01 -8.95
N LEU A 91 5.80 -5.21 -7.87
CA LEU A 91 6.77 -4.14 -7.62
C LEU A 91 8.19 -4.68 -7.38
N VAL A 92 8.33 -5.81 -6.67
CA VAL A 92 9.62 -6.48 -6.46
C VAL A 92 10.22 -6.92 -7.79
N LEU A 93 9.43 -7.57 -8.66
CA LEU A 93 9.89 -8.00 -9.98
C LEU A 93 10.31 -6.82 -10.86
N ALA A 94 9.49 -5.78 -10.89
CA ALA A 94 9.82 -4.55 -11.62
C ALA A 94 11.11 -3.91 -11.09
N SER A 95 11.26 -3.81 -9.78
CA SER A 95 12.45 -3.22 -9.13
C SER A 95 13.72 -4.03 -9.40
N ALA A 96 13.62 -5.36 -9.39
CA ALA A 96 14.75 -6.24 -9.70
C ALA A 96 15.25 -6.04 -11.14
N ILE A 97 14.33 -5.95 -12.12
CA ILE A 97 14.65 -5.67 -13.52
C ILE A 97 15.25 -4.27 -13.67
N MET A 98 14.62 -3.25 -13.09
CA MET A 98 15.06 -1.86 -13.20
C MET A 98 16.44 -1.64 -12.59
N ALA A 99 16.73 -2.27 -11.44
CA ALA A 99 18.04 -2.21 -10.80
C ALA A 99 19.12 -2.93 -11.62
N SER A 100 18.80 -4.12 -12.17
CA SER A 100 19.75 -4.89 -13.00
C SER A 100 20.13 -4.18 -14.30
N ARG A 101 19.22 -3.40 -14.86
CA ARG A 101 19.37 -2.79 -16.19
C ARG A 101 19.62 -1.28 -16.13
N ASN A 102 19.95 -0.72 -14.96
CA ASN A 102 20.22 0.72 -14.75
C ASN A 102 19.13 1.64 -15.33
N VAL A 103 17.85 1.23 -15.26
CA VAL A 103 16.76 1.91 -15.96
C VAL A 103 16.55 3.33 -15.43
N PHE A 104 16.73 3.57 -14.12
CA PHE A 104 16.55 4.88 -13.52
C PHE A 104 17.57 5.90 -14.04
N GLU A 105 18.86 5.54 -14.03
CA GLU A 105 19.92 6.40 -14.53
C GLU A 105 19.77 6.65 -16.05
N ALA A 106 19.45 5.58 -16.80
CA ALA A 106 19.21 5.70 -18.24
C ALA A 106 18.05 6.63 -18.55
N THR A 107 16.95 6.54 -17.80
CA THR A 107 15.79 7.41 -17.97
C THR A 107 16.12 8.86 -17.60
N ALA A 108 16.78 9.08 -16.46
CA ALA A 108 17.18 10.42 -16.07
C ALA A 108 18.10 11.07 -17.10
N TRP A 109 19.08 10.33 -17.58
CA TRP A 109 19.94 10.81 -18.66
C TRP A 109 19.19 11.09 -19.96
N ALA A 110 18.30 10.19 -20.40
CA ALA A 110 17.52 10.38 -21.62
C ALA A 110 16.68 11.66 -21.58
N GLN A 111 16.13 12.05 -20.42
CA GLN A 111 15.43 13.31 -20.25
C GLN A 111 16.31 14.54 -20.52
N THR A 112 17.62 14.45 -20.24
CA THR A 112 18.54 15.57 -20.51
C THR A 112 18.79 15.80 -22.00
N LEU A 113 18.48 14.83 -22.84
CA LEU A 113 18.65 14.91 -24.29
C LEU A 113 17.47 15.56 -25.03
N LYS A 114 16.39 15.83 -24.31
CA LYS A 114 15.18 16.40 -24.88
C LYS A 114 15.46 17.77 -25.51
N GLY A 115 15.13 17.92 -26.81
CA GLY A 115 15.32 19.16 -27.55
C GLY A 115 16.76 19.41 -28.07
N GLN A 116 17.69 18.46 -27.88
CA GLN A 116 19.04 18.56 -28.42
C GLN A 116 19.08 18.09 -29.88
N GLU A 117 19.92 18.73 -30.71
CA GLU A 117 20.22 18.24 -32.06
C GLU A 117 21.16 17.03 -32.00
N GLY A 118 21.03 16.12 -32.95
CA GLY A 118 21.93 14.97 -33.08
C GLY A 118 21.76 13.89 -31.99
N VAL A 119 20.61 13.86 -31.30
CA VAL A 119 20.29 12.92 -30.18
C VAL A 119 20.64 11.47 -30.53
N THR A 120 20.36 11.00 -31.73
CA THR A 120 20.66 9.62 -32.16
C THR A 120 22.14 9.28 -32.04
N LYS A 121 23.03 10.19 -32.42
CA LYS A 121 24.49 9.99 -32.32
C LYS A 121 24.91 9.94 -30.87
N THR A 122 24.39 10.83 -30.04
CA THR A 122 24.66 10.87 -28.61
C THR A 122 24.22 9.57 -27.93
N ILE A 123 23.01 9.08 -28.25
CA ILE A 123 22.50 7.81 -27.71
C ILE A 123 23.41 6.65 -28.10
N GLU A 124 23.79 6.52 -29.37
CA GLU A 124 24.65 5.44 -29.83
C GLU A 124 26.05 5.48 -29.17
N ALA A 125 26.58 6.65 -28.93
CA ALA A 125 27.88 6.81 -28.29
C ALA A 125 27.87 6.43 -26.80
N GLU A 126 26.80 6.81 -26.09
CA GLU A 126 26.77 6.77 -24.63
C GLU A 126 25.91 5.65 -24.01
N LYS A 127 25.02 5.00 -24.77
CA LYS A 127 24.12 3.96 -24.24
C LYS A 127 24.83 2.83 -23.48
N LYS A 128 26.12 2.60 -23.77
CA LYS A 128 26.94 1.58 -23.08
C LYS A 128 27.08 1.82 -21.59
N ARG A 129 26.92 3.06 -21.13
CA ARG A 129 27.02 3.42 -19.69
C ARG A 129 25.90 2.76 -18.87
N PHE A 130 24.79 2.42 -19.52
CA PHE A 130 23.61 1.88 -18.84
C PHE A 130 23.44 0.36 -19.05
N VAL A 131 24.45 -0.30 -19.61
CA VAL A 131 24.42 -1.75 -19.76
C VAL A 131 24.44 -2.40 -18.37
N GLY A 132 23.51 -3.32 -18.15
CA GLY A 132 23.44 -4.12 -16.94
C GLY A 132 23.15 -5.58 -17.25
N PRO A 133 23.38 -6.49 -16.30
CA PRO A 133 23.19 -7.92 -16.50
C PRO A 133 21.70 -8.28 -16.63
N GLU A 134 21.44 -9.38 -17.33
CA GLU A 134 20.11 -10.02 -17.26
C GLU A 134 19.91 -10.68 -15.90
N ILE A 135 18.66 -10.76 -15.44
CA ILE A 135 18.30 -11.49 -14.22
C ILE A 135 18.26 -13.01 -14.45
N LYS A 136 18.17 -13.44 -15.71
CA LYS A 136 18.20 -14.86 -16.09
C LYS A 136 19.46 -15.54 -15.53
N GLY A 137 19.26 -16.67 -14.86
CA GLY A 137 20.35 -17.44 -14.26
C GLY A 137 20.94 -16.84 -12.98
N LYS A 138 20.37 -15.76 -12.45
CA LYS A 138 20.71 -15.22 -11.13
C LYS A 138 19.92 -15.93 -10.03
N THR A 139 20.45 -15.91 -8.83
CA THR A 139 19.77 -16.43 -7.64
C THR A 139 19.17 -15.28 -6.84
N LEU A 140 17.88 -15.39 -6.55
CA LEU A 140 17.18 -14.45 -5.68
C LEU A 140 17.12 -15.04 -4.26
N GLY A 141 17.65 -14.30 -3.27
CA GLY A 141 17.46 -14.62 -1.87
C GLY A 141 16.20 -13.95 -1.32
N VAL A 142 15.29 -14.72 -0.73
CA VAL A 142 14.07 -14.20 -0.10
C VAL A 142 14.12 -14.49 1.40
N ILE A 143 14.08 -13.42 2.21
CA ILE A 143 14.05 -13.51 3.67
C ILE A 143 12.59 -13.37 4.13
N GLY A 144 12.02 -14.47 4.65
CA GLY A 144 10.62 -14.56 5.07
C GLY A 144 9.69 -15.02 3.94
N LEU A 145 9.12 -16.23 4.11
CA LEU A 145 8.19 -16.86 3.16
C LEU A 145 6.73 -16.71 3.62
N GLY A 146 6.35 -15.49 4.02
CA GLY A 146 4.96 -15.13 4.29
C GLY A 146 4.16 -14.90 3.00
N ALA A 147 3.00 -14.26 3.09
CA ALA A 147 2.08 -14.05 1.96
C ALA A 147 2.73 -13.38 0.74
N ILE A 148 3.70 -12.50 0.95
CA ILE A 148 4.42 -11.81 -0.14
C ILE A 148 5.63 -12.63 -0.58
N GLY A 149 6.50 -13.03 0.37
CA GLY A 149 7.76 -13.71 0.05
C GLY A 149 7.57 -15.02 -0.69
N ALA A 150 6.54 -15.81 -0.33
CA ALA A 150 6.18 -17.04 -1.04
C ALA A 150 5.70 -16.81 -2.48
N MET A 151 5.13 -15.63 -2.77
CA MET A 151 4.72 -15.28 -4.14
C MET A 151 5.88 -14.72 -4.97
N VAL A 152 6.91 -14.21 -4.32
CA VAL A 152 8.11 -13.68 -4.99
C VAL A 152 9.08 -14.81 -5.33
N ALA A 153 9.21 -15.82 -4.46
CA ALA A 153 10.06 -17.00 -4.63
C ALA A 153 9.55 -17.96 -5.70
#